data_1b330eb8876210e24fe8bbb270582573
#
_entry.id   1b330eb8876210e24fe8bbb270582573
#
_cell.length_a   1.000
_cell.length_b   1.000
_cell.length_c   1.000
_cell.angle_alpha   90.00
_cell.angle_beta   90.00
_cell.angle_gamma   90.00
#
_symmetry.space_group_name_H-M   'P 1'
#
loop_
_entity.id
_entity.type
_entity.pdbx_description
1 polymer ?
#
loop_
_entity_poly.entity_id
_entity_poly.type
_entity_poly.pdbx_seq_one_letter_code
_entity_poly.pdbx_strand_id
1 'polypeptide(L)'
;MARLAIVGGGVAGLATAFCVRRRIEAGQLPGWAPGDVVVIEAAPRLGGFCVTERADGWLLDWGPNGFLDNEPATLRLVDELGLRASLRPATDAAGDRYLFLRGRLRPIPMRPGAFLRSDLLSLRGKLRLACEPLVPAKRDGADESVASFARRRVGDEFVSTLLDPMISGVYAGDVERLSLQGALPKMEALEREHGGLVRGMLARRRQARREGRAAAGPGGPGGVLHTFTDGIGALTERLARECGAALMTGCRVMAVRPRGAGRWRVEYAADQTAGAGTRDTTPERDARPAATGAVEVDQVVLACPAREAAAALAAWDEALAALLRAVEPAPIAVVSLGYDAAAFDGPRDGFGFLIPRKEGIRTLGVLWTSSFFPFQAPPGKVLLRVMIGGARDPGSAGLTDGEASRRALADVARTMGVRAEPELVRVFRYREGIPQYALGHRRRLLSLAERLVGLPGLHATGNSYRGISVNHCVKDAYETAGRIVAAAGREGVGA
;
A
#
# COMPACT_ATOMS: atom_id res chain seq x y z
N MET A 1 -6.44 -4.75 33.29
CA MET A 1 -5.85 -5.80 32.41
C MET A 1 -6.20 -5.41 30.98
N ALA A 2 -5.32 -5.64 30.03
CA ALA A 2 -5.63 -5.34 28.63
C ALA A 2 -6.86 -6.14 28.16
N ARG A 3 -7.75 -5.49 27.41
CA ARG A 3 -8.96 -6.08 26.83
C ARG A 3 -8.84 -6.29 25.32
N LEU A 4 -7.96 -5.52 24.68
CA LEU A 4 -7.69 -5.59 23.24
C LEU A 4 -6.20 -5.64 22.98
N ALA A 5 -5.74 -6.63 22.21
CA ALA A 5 -4.40 -6.68 21.64
C ALA A 5 -4.45 -6.41 20.15
N ILE A 6 -3.63 -5.48 19.65
CA ILE A 6 -3.45 -5.17 18.25
C ILE A 6 -2.05 -5.63 17.83
N VAL A 7 -1.97 -6.60 16.92
CA VAL A 7 -0.73 -7.18 16.44
C VAL A 7 -0.30 -6.43 15.17
N GLY A 8 0.74 -5.60 15.30
CA GLY A 8 1.27 -4.75 14.25
C GLY A 8 1.03 -3.26 14.49
N GLY A 9 2.13 -2.49 14.58
CA GLY A 9 2.18 -1.04 14.82
C GLY A 9 2.30 -0.20 13.55
N GLY A 10 1.83 -0.70 12.41
CA GLY A 10 1.70 0.07 11.16
C GLY A 10 0.48 0.99 11.17
N VAL A 11 0.23 1.70 10.04
CA VAL A 11 -0.89 2.64 9.91
C VAL A 11 -2.24 2.00 10.24
N ALA A 12 -2.48 0.74 9.84
CA ALA A 12 -3.74 0.05 10.11
C ALA A 12 -3.95 -0.23 11.60
N GLY A 13 -2.92 -0.74 12.30
CA GLY A 13 -2.99 -1.04 13.73
C GLY A 13 -3.12 0.22 14.58
N LEU A 14 -2.27 1.23 14.32
CA LEU A 14 -2.32 2.50 15.04
C LEU A 14 -3.62 3.27 14.81
N ALA A 15 -4.13 3.30 13.56
CA ALA A 15 -5.43 3.91 13.27
C ALA A 15 -6.58 3.15 13.95
N THR A 16 -6.51 1.81 14.03
CA THR A 16 -7.50 1.01 14.77
C THR A 16 -7.47 1.35 16.25
N ALA A 17 -6.29 1.41 16.87
CA ALA A 17 -6.14 1.80 18.28
C ALA A 17 -6.73 3.19 18.55
N PHE A 18 -6.41 4.17 17.69
CA PHE A 18 -6.95 5.52 17.76
C PHE A 18 -8.48 5.54 17.63
N CYS A 19 -9.04 4.84 16.64
CA CYS A 19 -10.49 4.75 16.46
C CYS A 19 -11.19 4.08 17.64
N VAL A 20 -10.57 3.06 18.27
CA VAL A 20 -11.11 2.42 19.48
C VAL A 20 -11.08 3.41 20.66
N ARG A 21 -9.97 4.12 20.87
CA ARG A 21 -9.90 5.20 21.86
C ARG A 21 -11.05 6.19 21.72
N ARG A 22 -11.27 6.70 20.48
CA ARG A 22 -12.37 7.65 20.21
C ARG A 22 -13.76 7.07 20.55
N ARG A 23 -13.95 5.77 20.40
CA ARG A 23 -15.20 5.08 20.77
C ARG A 23 -15.34 4.88 22.26
N ILE A 24 -14.22 4.67 22.98
CA ILE A 24 -14.19 4.66 24.45
C ILE A 24 -14.61 6.05 24.97
N GLU A 25 -13.99 7.12 24.47
CA GLU A 25 -14.30 8.51 24.83
C GLU A 25 -15.76 8.88 24.53
N ALA A 26 -16.34 8.31 23.48
CA ALA A 26 -17.76 8.49 23.11
C ALA A 26 -18.73 7.59 23.91
N GLY A 27 -18.25 6.84 24.90
CA GLY A 27 -19.07 5.94 25.73
C GLY A 27 -19.60 4.69 25.01
N GLN A 28 -19.09 4.36 23.80
CA GLN A 28 -19.55 3.21 23.02
C GLN A 28 -18.94 1.87 23.50
N LEU A 29 -17.95 1.92 24.38
CA LEU A 29 -17.32 0.78 25.02
C LEU A 29 -17.37 0.98 26.55
N PRO A 30 -18.51 0.76 27.18
CA PRO A 30 -18.69 0.99 28.61
C PRO A 30 -17.75 0.07 29.42
N GLY A 31 -17.08 0.66 30.40
CA GLY A 31 -16.12 -0.04 31.28
C GLY A 31 -14.76 -0.28 30.62
N TRP A 32 -14.49 0.26 29.43
CA TRP A 32 -13.17 0.27 28.82
C TRP A 32 -12.45 1.60 29.07
N ALA A 33 -11.14 1.52 29.24
CA ALA A 33 -10.24 2.68 29.30
C ALA A 33 -9.21 2.61 28.15
N PRO A 34 -8.62 3.72 27.71
CA PRO A 34 -7.57 3.70 26.67
C PRO A 34 -6.41 2.74 26.99
N GLY A 35 -6.03 2.61 28.27
CA GLY A 35 -4.99 1.67 28.73
C GLY A 35 -5.37 0.18 28.65
N ASP A 36 -6.62 -0.15 28.32
CA ASP A 36 -7.03 -1.54 28.04
C ASP A 36 -6.64 -2.02 26.64
N VAL A 37 -6.07 -1.14 25.81
CA VAL A 37 -5.59 -1.45 24.47
C VAL A 37 -4.07 -1.56 24.48
N VAL A 38 -3.53 -2.65 23.93
CA VAL A 38 -2.09 -2.82 23.71
C VAL A 38 -1.80 -3.03 22.22
N VAL A 39 -0.80 -2.32 21.70
CA VAL A 39 -0.26 -2.53 20.35
C VAL A 39 1.08 -3.22 20.47
N ILE A 40 1.25 -4.37 19.81
CA ILE A 40 2.47 -5.19 19.85
C ILE A 40 3.10 -5.15 18.46
N GLU A 41 4.31 -4.59 18.36
CA GLU A 41 5.06 -4.39 17.10
C GLU A 41 6.39 -5.13 17.16
N ALA A 42 6.67 -5.92 16.13
CA ALA A 42 7.90 -6.70 16.03
C ALA A 42 9.15 -5.85 15.78
N ALA A 43 9.00 -4.76 15.04
CA ALA A 43 10.10 -3.83 14.79
C ALA A 43 10.40 -2.96 16.03
N PRO A 44 11.65 -2.44 16.18
CA PRO A 44 11.99 -1.53 17.27
C PRO A 44 11.30 -0.16 17.16
N ARG A 45 10.61 0.10 16.05
CA ARG A 45 9.89 1.34 15.75
C ARG A 45 8.47 1.08 15.28
N LEU A 46 7.60 2.04 15.47
CA LEU A 46 6.25 2.07 14.93
C LEU A 46 6.22 2.65 13.50
N GLY A 47 5.06 2.56 12.85
CA GLY A 47 4.78 3.17 11.55
C GLY A 47 4.75 2.19 10.38
N GLY A 48 5.33 1.00 10.52
CA GLY A 48 5.36 -0.01 9.46
C GLY A 48 6.03 0.55 8.20
N PHE A 49 5.27 0.66 7.08
CA PHE A 49 5.74 1.22 5.81
C PHE A 49 5.63 2.76 5.73
N CYS A 50 4.85 3.40 6.60
CA CYS A 50 4.66 4.86 6.63
C CYS A 50 5.67 5.51 7.59
N VAL A 51 6.91 5.60 7.15
CA VAL A 51 8.03 6.19 7.89
C VAL A 51 8.74 7.20 7.00
N THR A 52 9.17 8.30 7.58
CA THR A 52 9.99 9.32 6.90
C THR A 52 11.31 9.49 7.65
N GLU A 53 12.44 9.30 6.96
CA GLU A 53 13.77 9.65 7.46
C GLU A 53 14.08 11.11 7.13
N ARG A 54 14.63 11.85 8.10
CA ARG A 54 15.14 13.21 7.90
C ARG A 54 16.65 13.15 7.91
N ALA A 55 17.30 13.61 6.84
CA ALA A 55 18.74 13.62 6.72
C ALA A 55 19.20 14.86 5.95
N ASP A 56 19.95 15.75 6.56
CA ASP A 56 20.61 16.91 5.93
C ASP A 56 19.67 17.74 5.03
N GLY A 57 18.45 17.99 5.51
CA GLY A 57 17.41 18.74 4.77
C GLY A 57 16.62 17.92 3.77
N TRP A 58 16.92 16.64 3.59
CA TRP A 58 16.13 15.70 2.78
C TRP A 58 15.04 15.05 3.63
N LEU A 59 13.86 14.84 3.02
CA LEU A 59 12.78 14.05 3.59
C LEU A 59 12.58 12.78 2.73
N LEU A 60 12.86 11.64 3.32
CA LEU A 60 12.92 10.36 2.62
C LEU A 60 11.79 9.45 3.12
N ASP A 61 10.70 9.40 2.38
CA ASP A 61 9.63 8.46 2.68
C ASP A 61 10.07 7.02 2.32
N TRP A 62 9.99 6.11 3.28
CA TRP A 62 10.46 4.74 3.08
C TRP A 62 9.55 3.93 2.15
N GLY A 63 8.24 4.06 2.31
CA GLY A 63 7.21 3.30 1.60
C GLY A 63 6.32 4.17 0.71
N PRO A 64 5.05 4.40 1.06
CA PRO A 64 4.17 5.27 0.27
C PRO A 64 4.65 6.73 0.30
N ASN A 65 4.44 7.46 -0.80
CA ASN A 65 4.75 8.89 -0.86
C ASN A 65 3.65 9.77 -0.23
N GLY A 66 2.47 9.19 -0.03
CA GLY A 66 1.29 9.93 0.42
C GLY A 66 0.01 9.15 0.17
N PHE A 67 -1.10 9.84 0.16
CA PHE A 67 -2.44 9.29 -0.09
C PHE A 67 -3.27 10.25 -0.97
N LEU A 68 -4.28 9.71 -1.64
CA LEU A 68 -5.21 10.53 -2.43
C LEU A 68 -6.32 11.08 -1.52
N ASP A 69 -6.78 12.30 -1.78
CA ASP A 69 -7.86 12.96 -1.03
C ASP A 69 -9.28 12.46 -1.36
N ASN A 70 -9.37 11.36 -2.10
CA ASN A 70 -10.64 10.77 -2.55
C ASN A 70 -11.27 9.79 -1.56
N GLU A 71 -10.68 9.58 -0.38
CA GLU A 71 -11.24 8.74 0.69
C GLU A 71 -11.60 9.61 1.92
N PRO A 72 -12.89 9.84 2.16
CA PRO A 72 -13.35 10.70 3.27
C PRO A 72 -12.84 10.23 4.64
N ALA A 73 -12.68 8.92 4.85
CA ALA A 73 -12.19 8.39 6.12
C ALA A 73 -10.78 8.87 6.44
N THR A 74 -9.89 8.95 5.42
CA THR A 74 -8.52 9.44 5.63
C THR A 74 -8.49 10.94 5.93
N LEU A 75 -9.29 11.75 5.22
CA LEU A 75 -9.37 13.17 5.50
C LEU A 75 -9.95 13.45 6.89
N ARG A 76 -10.96 12.69 7.29
CA ARG A 76 -11.51 12.72 8.64
C ARG A 76 -10.43 12.38 9.69
N LEU A 77 -9.63 11.33 9.48
CA LEU A 77 -8.53 10.98 10.38
C LEU A 77 -7.51 12.12 10.50
N VAL A 78 -7.16 12.76 9.37
CA VAL A 78 -6.25 13.93 9.35
C VAL A 78 -6.80 15.06 10.21
N ASP A 79 -8.12 15.34 10.14
CA ASP A 79 -8.76 16.36 10.95
C ASP A 79 -8.80 16.00 12.44
N GLU A 80 -9.19 14.76 12.76
CA GLU A 80 -9.25 14.25 14.14
C GLU A 80 -7.87 14.25 14.82
N LEU A 81 -6.78 14.07 14.04
CA LEU A 81 -5.40 14.14 14.52
C LEU A 81 -4.84 15.58 14.56
N GLY A 82 -5.57 16.59 14.09
CA GLY A 82 -5.09 17.97 14.01
C GLY A 82 -3.97 18.18 12.99
N LEU A 83 -3.90 17.33 11.95
CA LEU A 83 -2.84 17.37 10.93
C LEU A 83 -3.21 18.19 9.68
N ARG A 84 -4.38 18.81 9.64
CA ARG A 84 -4.84 19.58 8.45
C ARG A 84 -3.87 20.69 8.05
N ALA A 85 -3.31 21.41 9.00
CA ALA A 85 -2.38 22.51 8.74
C ALA A 85 -1.05 22.05 8.11
N SER A 86 -0.63 20.81 8.39
CA SER A 86 0.59 20.20 7.82
C SER A 86 0.36 19.47 6.50
N LEU A 87 -0.90 19.30 6.07
CA LEU A 87 -1.25 18.62 4.83
C LEU A 87 -0.76 19.41 3.62
N ARG A 88 -0.09 18.76 2.68
CA ARG A 88 0.47 19.36 1.46
C ARG A 88 0.02 18.59 0.24
N PRO A 89 -0.66 19.23 -0.71
CA PRO A 89 -0.95 18.63 -2.00
C PRO A 89 0.32 18.54 -2.83
N ALA A 90 0.37 17.54 -3.69
CA ALA A 90 1.35 17.49 -4.76
C ALA A 90 1.13 18.66 -5.73
N THR A 91 2.21 19.15 -6.34
CA THR A 91 2.14 20.15 -7.40
C THR A 91 1.43 19.59 -8.64
N ASP A 92 1.06 20.46 -9.59
CA ASP A 92 0.45 20.06 -10.86
C ASP A 92 1.34 19.11 -11.67
N ALA A 93 2.65 19.14 -11.44
CA ALA A 93 3.62 18.21 -12.02
C ALA A 93 3.28 16.73 -11.76
N ALA A 94 2.57 16.40 -10.66
CA ALA A 94 2.09 15.05 -10.41
C ALA A 94 1.13 14.50 -11.49
N GLY A 95 0.54 15.38 -12.30
CA GLY A 95 -0.31 15.01 -13.44
C GLY A 95 0.48 14.46 -14.62
N ASP A 96 1.74 14.86 -14.80
CA ASP A 96 2.58 14.49 -15.93
C ASP A 96 3.35 13.20 -15.62
N ARG A 97 3.07 12.17 -16.39
CA ARG A 97 3.63 10.82 -16.23
C ARG A 97 4.28 10.35 -17.50
N TYR A 98 5.35 9.59 -17.34
CA TYR A 98 6.15 9.13 -18.48
C TYR A 98 6.29 7.60 -18.47
N LEU A 99 6.64 7.07 -19.65
CA LEU A 99 7.18 5.72 -19.84
C LEU A 99 8.56 5.81 -20.43
N PHE A 100 9.49 5.01 -19.95
CA PHE A 100 10.72 4.75 -20.69
C PHE A 100 10.43 3.69 -21.74
N LEU A 101 10.41 4.09 -23.01
CA LEU A 101 10.00 3.22 -24.10
C LEU A 101 10.88 3.48 -25.33
N ARG A 102 11.48 2.41 -25.89
CA ARG A 102 12.37 2.48 -27.04
C ARG A 102 13.52 3.46 -26.82
N GLY A 103 14.19 3.33 -25.66
CA GLY A 103 15.37 4.09 -25.29
C GLY A 103 15.16 5.55 -24.91
N ARG A 104 13.93 6.03 -24.73
CA ARG A 104 13.64 7.42 -24.35
C ARG A 104 12.39 7.57 -23.47
N LEU A 105 12.34 8.66 -22.72
CA LEU A 105 11.17 9.04 -21.95
C LEU A 105 10.06 9.56 -22.87
N ARG A 106 8.85 9.02 -22.71
CA ARG A 106 7.67 9.37 -23.50
C ARG A 106 6.54 9.77 -22.56
N PRO A 107 5.94 10.94 -22.75
CA PRO A 107 4.80 11.35 -21.93
C PRO A 107 3.61 10.45 -22.20
N ILE A 108 2.80 10.20 -21.14
CA ILE A 108 1.52 9.49 -21.21
C ILE A 108 0.43 10.56 -21.33
N PRO A 109 -0.16 10.79 -22.51
CA PRO A 109 -1.18 11.81 -22.65
C PRO A 109 -2.48 11.42 -21.96
N MET A 110 -2.99 12.30 -21.09
CA MET A 110 -4.25 12.07 -20.35
C MET A 110 -5.50 12.36 -21.20
N ARG A 111 -5.37 13.12 -22.29
CA ARG A 111 -6.48 13.44 -23.20
C ARG A 111 -6.59 12.39 -24.29
N PRO A 112 -7.79 11.81 -24.59
CA PRO A 112 -7.94 10.75 -25.59
C PRO A 112 -7.40 11.11 -26.98
N GLY A 113 -7.66 12.33 -27.46
CA GLY A 113 -7.16 12.77 -28.77
C GLY A 113 -5.63 12.90 -28.84
N ALA A 114 -4.98 13.32 -27.75
CA ALA A 114 -3.52 13.36 -27.64
C ALA A 114 -2.93 11.95 -27.54
N PHE A 115 -3.61 11.05 -26.80
CA PHE A 115 -3.23 9.64 -26.69
C PHE A 115 -3.25 8.94 -28.06
N LEU A 116 -4.30 9.16 -28.86
CA LEU A 116 -4.40 8.59 -30.21
C LEU A 116 -3.30 9.10 -31.17
N ARG A 117 -2.80 10.31 -30.96
CA ARG A 117 -1.69 10.88 -31.75
C ARG A 117 -0.31 10.47 -31.21
N SER A 118 -0.22 9.98 -29.97
CA SER A 118 1.05 9.53 -29.40
C SER A 118 1.59 8.30 -30.11
N ASP A 119 2.87 8.02 -29.93
CA ASP A 119 3.57 6.85 -30.47
C ASP A 119 3.69 5.70 -29.44
N LEU A 120 2.89 5.75 -28.35
CA LEU A 120 2.89 4.71 -27.31
C LEU A 120 2.39 3.36 -27.85
N LEU A 121 1.41 3.38 -28.75
CA LEU A 121 0.86 2.19 -29.39
C LEU A 121 1.01 2.29 -30.91
N SER A 122 1.16 1.13 -31.55
CA SER A 122 1.08 1.02 -33.01
C SER A 122 -0.34 1.36 -33.52
N LEU A 123 -0.49 1.56 -34.82
CA LEU A 123 -1.79 1.78 -35.43
C LEU A 123 -2.75 0.58 -35.15
N ARG A 124 -2.22 -0.64 -35.22
CA ARG A 124 -3.00 -1.87 -34.88
C ARG A 124 -3.45 -1.85 -33.41
N GLY A 125 -2.57 -1.47 -32.47
CA GLY A 125 -2.92 -1.35 -31.06
C GLY A 125 -4.00 -0.30 -30.81
N LYS A 126 -3.91 0.86 -31.48
CA LYS A 126 -4.93 1.91 -31.41
C LYS A 126 -6.28 1.47 -31.97
N LEU A 127 -6.30 0.79 -33.11
CA LEU A 127 -7.52 0.22 -33.68
C LEU A 127 -8.12 -0.84 -32.74
N ARG A 128 -7.28 -1.73 -32.20
CA ARG A 128 -7.74 -2.74 -31.22
C ARG A 128 -8.36 -2.09 -29.97
N LEU A 129 -7.76 -1.02 -29.44
CA LEU A 129 -8.30 -0.24 -28.34
C LEU A 129 -9.64 0.43 -28.72
N ALA A 130 -9.75 1.00 -29.92
CA ALA A 130 -10.99 1.61 -30.40
C ALA A 130 -12.15 0.61 -30.56
N CYS A 131 -11.85 -0.67 -30.82
CA CYS A 131 -12.82 -1.74 -30.89
C CYS A 131 -13.30 -2.26 -29.49
N GLU A 132 -12.80 -1.71 -28.38
CA GLU A 132 -13.19 -2.15 -27.03
C GLU A 132 -14.71 -2.21 -26.81
N PRO A 133 -15.52 -1.21 -27.27
CA PRO A 133 -16.97 -1.26 -27.06
C PRO A 133 -17.68 -2.41 -27.76
N LEU A 134 -17.05 -3.05 -28.75
CA LEU A 134 -17.59 -4.18 -29.50
C LEU A 134 -17.29 -5.53 -28.83
N VAL A 135 -16.37 -5.55 -27.85
CA VAL A 135 -16.01 -6.79 -27.15
C VAL A 135 -17.12 -7.18 -26.18
N PRO A 136 -17.64 -8.42 -26.26
CA PRO A 136 -18.69 -8.87 -25.35
C PRO A 136 -18.20 -8.94 -23.91
N ALA A 137 -19.11 -8.66 -22.96
CA ALA A 137 -18.83 -8.81 -21.54
C ALA A 137 -18.71 -10.29 -21.17
N LYS A 138 -17.78 -10.61 -20.27
CA LYS A 138 -17.68 -11.92 -19.63
C LYS A 138 -18.82 -12.07 -18.62
N ARG A 139 -19.57 -13.17 -18.70
CA ARG A 139 -20.79 -13.39 -17.89
C ARG A 139 -20.71 -14.56 -16.91
N ASP A 140 -19.64 -15.34 -16.94
CA ASP A 140 -19.51 -16.55 -16.12
C ASP A 140 -19.18 -16.26 -14.64
N GLY A 141 -18.91 -15.00 -14.27
CA GLY A 141 -18.56 -14.60 -12.90
C GLY A 141 -17.22 -15.14 -12.39
N ALA A 142 -16.52 -15.95 -13.19
CA ALA A 142 -15.23 -16.49 -12.81
C ALA A 142 -14.15 -15.38 -12.75
N ASP A 143 -13.31 -15.44 -11.72
CA ASP A 143 -12.16 -14.55 -11.60
C ASP A 143 -11.18 -14.75 -12.76
N GLU A 144 -10.56 -13.68 -13.19
CA GLU A 144 -9.54 -13.71 -14.24
C GLU A 144 -8.37 -12.78 -13.87
N SER A 145 -7.22 -13.04 -14.49
CA SER A 145 -6.07 -12.15 -14.27
C SER A 145 -6.30 -10.78 -14.92
N VAL A 146 -5.65 -9.76 -14.36
CA VAL A 146 -5.64 -8.40 -14.93
C VAL A 146 -5.19 -8.43 -16.39
N ALA A 147 -4.20 -9.27 -16.74
CA ALA A 147 -3.71 -9.43 -18.10
C ALA A 147 -4.76 -10.09 -19.01
N SER A 148 -5.41 -11.19 -18.58
CA SER A 148 -6.47 -11.86 -19.35
C SER A 148 -7.60 -10.90 -19.70
N PHE A 149 -8.12 -10.20 -18.69
CA PHE A 149 -9.14 -9.18 -18.88
C PHE A 149 -8.73 -8.11 -19.89
N ALA A 150 -7.55 -7.53 -19.70
CA ALA A 150 -7.12 -6.42 -20.53
C ALA A 150 -6.77 -6.86 -21.97
N ARG A 151 -6.16 -8.05 -22.17
CA ARG A 151 -5.95 -8.58 -23.52
C ARG A 151 -7.27 -8.75 -24.26
N ARG A 152 -8.26 -9.31 -23.59
CA ARG A 152 -9.60 -9.50 -24.15
C ARG A 152 -10.27 -8.17 -24.48
N ARG A 153 -10.13 -7.14 -23.64
CA ARG A 153 -10.79 -5.84 -23.80
C ARG A 153 -10.01 -4.88 -24.72
N VAL A 154 -8.74 -4.68 -24.47
CA VAL A 154 -7.95 -3.60 -25.09
C VAL A 154 -6.73 -4.07 -25.89
N GLY A 155 -6.42 -5.37 -25.86
CA GLY A 155 -5.35 -5.99 -26.64
C GLY A 155 -4.00 -6.07 -25.94
N ASP A 156 -3.14 -6.96 -26.46
CA ASP A 156 -1.85 -7.31 -25.82
C ASP A 156 -0.82 -6.17 -25.82
N GLU A 157 -0.80 -5.36 -26.89
CA GLU A 157 0.13 -4.21 -26.96
C GLU A 157 -0.18 -3.18 -25.87
N PHE A 158 -1.45 -2.94 -25.56
CA PHE A 158 -1.84 -2.07 -24.43
C PHE A 158 -1.39 -2.67 -23.11
N VAL A 159 -1.57 -3.97 -22.92
CA VAL A 159 -1.14 -4.67 -21.70
C VAL A 159 0.36 -4.51 -21.52
N SER A 160 1.17 -4.88 -22.49
CA SER A 160 2.63 -4.90 -22.37
C SER A 160 3.27 -3.52 -22.33
N THR A 161 2.60 -2.49 -22.87
CA THR A 161 3.17 -1.13 -22.96
C THR A 161 2.73 -0.23 -21.79
N LEU A 162 1.48 -0.34 -21.36
CA LEU A 162 0.85 0.61 -20.42
C LEU A 162 0.40 -0.04 -19.13
N LEU A 163 -0.36 -1.15 -19.23
CA LEU A 163 -0.98 -1.75 -18.05
C LEU A 163 0.04 -2.47 -17.17
N ASP A 164 0.93 -3.25 -17.77
CA ASP A 164 1.96 -3.98 -17.04
C ASP A 164 2.89 -3.06 -16.22
N PRO A 165 3.49 -1.99 -16.78
CA PRO A 165 4.26 -1.06 -15.98
C PRO A 165 3.41 -0.32 -14.94
N MET A 166 2.15 0.00 -15.23
CA MET A 166 1.26 0.64 -14.26
C MET A 166 0.99 -0.29 -13.05
N ILE A 167 0.70 -1.54 -13.29
CA ILE A 167 0.48 -2.54 -12.22
C ILE A 167 1.78 -2.81 -11.46
N SER A 168 2.91 -2.91 -12.16
CA SER A 168 4.22 -3.06 -11.51
C SER A 168 4.56 -1.86 -10.63
N GLY A 169 4.25 -0.65 -11.06
CA GLY A 169 4.49 0.57 -10.29
C GLY A 169 3.61 0.71 -9.04
N VAL A 170 2.38 0.17 -9.07
CA VAL A 170 1.42 0.29 -7.94
C VAL A 170 1.48 -0.92 -7.01
N TYR A 171 1.51 -2.13 -7.56
CA TYR A 171 1.45 -3.39 -6.81
C TYR A 171 2.82 -4.08 -6.69
N ALA A 172 3.86 -3.58 -7.39
CA ALA A 172 5.08 -4.34 -7.66
C ALA A 172 4.73 -5.76 -8.17
N GLY A 173 3.60 -5.90 -8.88
CA GLY A 173 2.91 -7.14 -9.15
C GLY A 173 3.13 -7.70 -10.55
N ASP A 174 2.60 -8.90 -10.76
CA ASP A 174 2.53 -9.56 -12.04
C ASP A 174 1.09 -9.53 -12.58
N VAL A 175 0.85 -8.83 -13.69
CA VAL A 175 -0.47 -8.74 -14.32
C VAL A 175 -1.06 -10.09 -14.69
N GLU A 176 -0.22 -11.12 -14.90
CA GLU A 176 -0.65 -12.48 -15.22
C GLU A 176 -1.21 -13.22 -14.00
N ARG A 177 -0.79 -12.85 -12.80
CA ARG A 177 -1.15 -13.52 -11.54
C ARG A 177 -2.18 -12.74 -10.71
N LEU A 178 -2.19 -11.41 -10.83
CA LEU A 178 -3.12 -10.58 -10.07
C LEU A 178 -4.56 -10.76 -10.53
N SER A 179 -5.45 -10.98 -9.58
CA SER A 179 -6.90 -11.06 -9.76
C SER A 179 -7.48 -9.71 -10.18
N LEU A 180 -8.30 -9.69 -11.21
CA LEU A 180 -9.06 -8.50 -11.58
C LEU A 180 -9.99 -8.06 -10.44
N GLN A 181 -10.71 -9.02 -9.84
CA GLN A 181 -11.63 -8.77 -8.73
C GLN A 181 -10.93 -8.27 -7.47
N GLY A 182 -9.70 -8.74 -7.22
CA GLY A 182 -8.90 -8.35 -6.07
C GLY A 182 -8.19 -7.00 -6.26
N ALA A 183 -7.50 -6.82 -7.38
CA ALA A 183 -6.65 -5.66 -7.60
C ALA A 183 -7.38 -4.47 -8.25
N LEU A 184 -8.29 -4.72 -9.19
CA LEU A 184 -8.99 -3.68 -9.95
C LEU A 184 -10.53 -3.87 -9.94
N PRO A 185 -11.19 -3.97 -8.78
CA PRO A 185 -12.62 -4.26 -8.68
C PRO A 185 -13.50 -3.24 -9.41
N LYS A 186 -13.03 -1.99 -9.54
CA LYS A 186 -13.75 -0.95 -10.29
C LYS A 186 -13.79 -1.23 -11.80
N MET A 187 -12.76 -1.90 -12.35
CA MET A 187 -12.72 -2.27 -13.77
C MET A 187 -13.66 -3.44 -14.06
N GLU A 188 -13.66 -4.43 -13.18
CA GLU A 188 -14.62 -5.54 -13.23
C GLU A 188 -16.06 -5.03 -13.15
N ALA A 189 -16.36 -4.11 -12.24
CA ALA A 189 -17.69 -3.50 -12.11
C ALA A 189 -18.12 -2.75 -13.37
N LEU A 190 -17.21 -2.02 -14.05
CA LEU A 190 -17.54 -1.34 -15.32
C LEU A 190 -17.98 -2.33 -16.40
N GLU A 191 -17.31 -3.46 -16.52
CA GLU A 191 -17.71 -4.49 -17.49
C GLU A 191 -19.03 -5.13 -17.09
N ARG A 192 -19.20 -5.54 -15.84
CA ARG A 192 -20.40 -6.22 -15.34
C ARG A 192 -21.66 -5.35 -15.46
N GLU A 193 -21.55 -4.05 -15.08
CA GLU A 193 -22.71 -3.14 -15.01
C GLU A 193 -23.02 -2.49 -16.36
N HIS A 194 -22.01 -2.24 -17.20
CA HIS A 194 -22.16 -1.47 -18.43
C HIS A 194 -21.75 -2.22 -19.69
N GLY A 195 -21.29 -3.46 -19.56
CA GLY A 195 -20.87 -4.29 -20.69
C GLY A 195 -19.50 -3.95 -21.27
N GLY A 196 -18.75 -2.98 -20.69
CA GLY A 196 -17.41 -2.62 -21.15
C GLY A 196 -16.83 -1.39 -20.49
N LEU A 197 -15.54 -1.17 -20.71
CA LEU A 197 -14.81 -0.06 -20.07
C LEU A 197 -15.24 1.31 -20.61
N VAL A 198 -15.27 1.47 -21.92
CA VAL A 198 -15.65 2.74 -22.58
C VAL A 198 -17.11 3.08 -22.26
N ARG A 199 -18.02 2.11 -22.38
CA ARG A 199 -19.43 2.30 -22.05
C ARG A 199 -19.62 2.68 -20.58
N GLY A 200 -18.93 2.01 -19.66
CA GLY A 200 -18.99 2.29 -18.24
C GLY A 200 -18.41 3.66 -17.86
N MET A 201 -17.27 4.04 -18.46
CA MET A 201 -16.70 5.37 -18.24
C MET A 201 -17.63 6.49 -18.75
N LEU A 202 -18.26 6.32 -19.90
CA LEU A 202 -19.23 7.27 -20.42
C LEU A 202 -20.47 7.36 -19.54
N ALA A 203 -21.01 6.24 -19.06
CA ALA A 203 -22.14 6.20 -18.14
C ALA A 203 -21.84 6.93 -16.83
N ARG A 204 -20.68 6.64 -16.20
CA ARG A 204 -20.23 7.36 -14.98
C ARG A 204 -20.01 8.84 -15.19
N ARG A 205 -19.46 9.24 -16.35
CA ARG A 205 -19.30 10.67 -16.68
C ARG A 205 -20.64 11.38 -16.87
N ARG A 206 -21.63 10.72 -17.49
CA ARG A 206 -22.99 11.28 -17.61
C ARG A 206 -23.65 11.42 -16.25
N GLN A 207 -23.50 10.42 -15.38
CA GLN A 207 -24.03 10.45 -14.01
C GLN A 207 -23.39 11.58 -13.19
N ALA A 208 -22.04 11.70 -13.18
CA ALA A 208 -21.33 12.76 -12.46
C ALA A 208 -21.79 14.16 -12.91
N ARG A 209 -22.04 14.35 -14.21
CA ARG A 209 -22.57 15.61 -14.75
C ARG A 209 -23.99 15.90 -14.24
N ARG A 210 -24.87 14.87 -14.17
CA ARG A 210 -26.24 15.02 -13.64
C ARG A 210 -26.26 15.36 -12.15
N GLU A 211 -25.29 14.84 -11.40
CA GLU A 211 -25.12 15.05 -9.96
C GLU A 211 -24.36 16.34 -9.64
N GLY A 212 -23.99 17.16 -10.64
CA GLY A 212 -23.22 18.39 -10.45
C GLY A 212 -21.79 18.18 -9.89
N ARG A 213 -21.30 16.96 -9.91
CA ARG A 213 -19.94 16.67 -9.46
C ARG A 213 -18.95 17.06 -10.54
N ALA A 214 -17.90 17.82 -10.16
CA ALA A 214 -16.81 18.16 -11.06
C ALA A 214 -16.21 16.88 -11.64
N ALA A 215 -15.91 16.88 -12.94
CA ALA A 215 -15.12 15.81 -13.54
C ALA A 215 -13.80 15.69 -12.77
N ALA A 216 -13.36 14.46 -12.47
CA ALA A 216 -12.11 14.21 -11.77
C ALA A 216 -11.00 15.11 -12.31
N GLY A 217 -10.26 15.75 -11.42
CA GLY A 217 -9.19 16.67 -11.75
C GLY A 217 -8.03 15.98 -12.54
N PRO A 218 -7.01 16.72 -12.96
CA PRO A 218 -5.92 16.23 -13.83
C PRO A 218 -5.10 15.07 -13.25
N GLY A 219 -5.25 14.73 -11.96
CA GLY A 219 -4.54 13.65 -11.28
C GLY A 219 -4.95 12.21 -11.62
N GLY A 220 -5.85 11.98 -12.57
CA GLY A 220 -6.38 10.64 -12.90
C GLY A 220 -7.70 10.35 -12.17
N PRO A 221 -8.23 9.11 -12.20
CA PRO A 221 -9.54 8.80 -11.65
C PRO A 221 -9.57 8.93 -10.12
N GLY A 222 -9.61 10.16 -9.62
CA GLY A 222 -10.13 10.39 -8.32
C GLY A 222 -9.27 10.99 -7.24
N GLY A 223 -8.57 12.07 -7.46
CA GLY A 223 -8.06 12.88 -6.35
C GLY A 223 -6.65 13.44 -6.55
N VAL A 224 -6.29 14.36 -5.67
CA VAL A 224 -4.95 14.94 -5.58
C VAL A 224 -4.12 14.12 -4.59
N LEU A 225 -2.87 13.86 -4.92
CA LEU A 225 -1.94 13.20 -4.00
C LEU A 225 -1.55 14.20 -2.90
N HIS A 226 -1.63 13.77 -1.66
CA HIS A 226 -1.26 14.55 -0.49
C HIS A 226 -0.23 13.82 0.37
N THR A 227 0.62 14.59 1.01
CA THR A 227 1.48 14.15 2.11
C THR A 227 1.51 15.23 3.20
N PHE A 228 2.41 15.15 4.17
CA PHE A 228 2.53 16.17 5.22
C PHE A 228 3.85 16.93 5.06
N THR A 229 3.93 18.12 5.66
CA THR A 229 5.18 18.93 5.65
C THR A 229 6.41 18.14 6.10
N ASP A 230 6.21 17.19 7.01
CA ASP A 230 7.26 16.32 7.57
C ASP A 230 7.31 14.94 6.92
N GLY A 231 6.68 14.75 5.76
CA GLY A 231 6.54 13.47 5.06
C GLY A 231 5.40 12.60 5.60
N ILE A 232 5.20 11.44 4.98
CA ILE A 232 4.08 10.54 5.33
C ILE A 232 4.18 9.95 6.75
N GLY A 233 5.38 9.87 7.31
CA GLY A 233 5.64 9.39 8.66
C GLY A 233 4.92 10.20 9.75
N ALA A 234 4.65 11.49 9.49
CA ALA A 234 3.91 12.35 10.42
C ALA A 234 2.55 11.77 10.82
N LEU A 235 1.89 11.04 9.91
CA LEU A 235 0.62 10.36 10.19
C LEU A 235 0.77 9.29 11.29
N THR A 236 1.74 8.40 11.13
CA THR A 236 1.94 7.28 12.07
C THR A 236 2.59 7.73 13.37
N GLU A 237 3.45 8.74 13.34
CA GLU A 237 3.99 9.38 14.53
C GLU A 237 2.89 10.03 15.36
N ARG A 238 1.97 10.74 14.72
CA ARG A 238 0.83 11.36 15.41
C ARG A 238 -0.15 10.33 15.94
N LEU A 239 -0.46 9.30 15.16
CA LEU A 239 -1.29 8.18 15.59
C LEU A 239 -0.70 7.49 16.83
N ALA A 240 0.60 7.23 16.87
CA ALA A 240 1.27 6.61 18.01
C ALA A 240 1.14 7.44 19.29
N ARG A 241 1.23 8.77 19.18
CA ARG A 241 1.06 9.68 20.33
C ARG A 241 -0.39 9.75 20.81
N GLU A 242 -1.34 9.67 19.89
CA GLU A 242 -2.75 9.93 20.16
C GLU A 242 -3.60 8.65 20.33
N CYS A 243 -3.06 7.45 20.08
CA CYS A 243 -3.86 6.23 20.15
C CYS A 243 -4.27 5.86 21.59
N GLY A 244 -3.56 6.37 22.62
CA GLY A 244 -3.85 6.09 24.03
C GLY A 244 -3.55 4.65 24.47
N ALA A 245 -3.10 3.78 23.57
CA ALA A 245 -2.76 2.39 23.82
C ALA A 245 -1.37 2.24 24.46
N ALA A 246 -1.16 1.15 25.19
CA ALA A 246 0.18 0.71 25.54
C ALA A 246 0.92 0.24 24.27
N LEU A 247 2.12 0.76 24.04
CA LEU A 247 2.91 0.47 22.84
C LEU A 247 4.11 -0.42 23.20
N MET A 248 4.15 -1.62 22.65
CA MET A 248 5.23 -2.59 22.85
C MET A 248 5.97 -2.77 21.50
N THR A 249 7.17 -2.21 21.38
CA THR A 249 8.04 -2.35 20.21
C THR A 249 9.14 -3.38 20.46
N GLY A 250 9.75 -3.93 19.40
CA GLY A 250 10.72 -5.02 19.49
C GLY A 250 10.10 -6.32 20.02
N CYS A 251 8.78 -6.46 19.94
CA CYS A 251 8.02 -7.58 20.48
C CYS A 251 7.32 -8.32 19.33
N ARG A 252 7.87 -9.45 18.90
CA ARG A 252 7.27 -10.31 17.87
C ARG A 252 6.21 -11.21 18.48
N VAL A 253 4.98 -11.15 17.97
CA VAL A 253 3.93 -12.11 18.32
C VAL A 253 4.25 -13.48 17.73
N MET A 254 4.32 -14.49 18.57
CA MET A 254 4.66 -15.86 18.22
C MET A 254 3.42 -16.76 18.11
N ALA A 255 2.41 -16.52 18.93
CA ALA A 255 1.16 -17.26 18.88
C ALA A 255 -0.04 -16.43 19.35
N VAL A 256 -1.17 -16.68 18.72
CA VAL A 256 -2.49 -16.16 19.13
C VAL A 256 -3.41 -17.35 19.24
N ARG A 257 -3.94 -17.63 20.45
CA ARG A 257 -4.72 -18.84 20.73
C ARG A 257 -5.98 -18.51 21.53
N PRO A 258 -7.09 -19.21 21.31
CA PRO A 258 -8.26 -19.11 22.20
C PRO A 258 -7.91 -19.65 23.61
N ARG A 259 -8.45 -19.01 24.65
CA ARG A 259 -8.20 -19.35 26.07
C ARG A 259 -9.46 -19.84 26.79
N GLY A 260 -10.55 -20.11 26.11
CA GLY A 260 -11.86 -20.39 26.72
C GLY A 260 -12.61 -19.11 27.09
N ALA A 261 -13.91 -19.25 27.35
CA ALA A 261 -14.80 -18.14 27.72
C ALA A 261 -14.69 -16.88 26.80
N GLY A 262 -14.45 -17.07 25.51
CA GLY A 262 -14.34 -15.96 24.55
C GLY A 262 -13.05 -15.14 24.63
N ARG A 263 -12.07 -15.56 25.45
CA ARG A 263 -10.79 -14.84 25.62
C ARG A 263 -9.68 -15.37 24.72
N TRP A 264 -8.68 -14.54 24.49
CA TRP A 264 -7.50 -14.83 23.67
C TRP A 264 -6.22 -14.68 24.48
N ARG A 265 -5.24 -15.55 24.18
CA ARG A 265 -3.87 -15.45 24.67
C ARG A 265 -2.96 -15.09 23.50
N VAL A 266 -2.23 -13.98 23.63
CA VAL A 266 -1.24 -13.50 22.68
C VAL A 266 0.14 -13.69 23.30
N GLU A 267 0.93 -14.60 22.72
CA GLU A 267 2.31 -14.91 23.16
C GLU A 267 3.28 -14.14 22.29
N TYR A 268 4.27 -13.50 22.89
CA TYR A 268 5.26 -12.72 22.20
C TYR A 268 6.68 -12.98 22.70
N ALA A 269 7.65 -12.70 21.85
CA ALA A 269 9.07 -12.72 22.15
C ALA A 269 9.63 -11.31 21.97
N ALA A 270 10.35 -10.81 22.97
CA ALA A 270 11.04 -9.53 22.90
C ALA A 270 12.45 -9.72 22.32
N ASP A 271 12.81 -8.94 21.32
CA ASP A 271 14.15 -8.89 20.75
C ASP A 271 14.86 -7.63 21.25
N GLN A 272 15.84 -7.81 22.14
CA GLN A 272 16.63 -6.69 22.68
C GLN A 272 17.80 -6.28 21.76
N THR A 273 18.05 -7.05 20.69
CA THR A 273 19.19 -6.81 19.78
C THR A 273 18.84 -5.96 18.56
N ALA A 274 17.56 -5.69 18.33
CA ALA A 274 17.09 -4.87 17.22
C ALA A 274 17.48 -3.40 17.45
N GLY A 275 18.66 -3.01 16.99
CA GLY A 275 19.10 -1.61 17.00
C GLY A 275 18.15 -0.72 16.22
N ALA A 276 17.87 0.47 16.74
CA ALA A 276 16.93 1.45 16.18
C ALA A 276 17.29 1.97 14.76
N GLY A 277 18.39 1.51 14.17
CA GLY A 277 18.96 2.00 12.92
C GLY A 277 18.77 1.11 11.68
N THR A 278 18.14 -0.04 11.78
CA THR A 278 17.99 -0.93 10.60
C THR A 278 16.91 -0.42 9.65
N ARG A 279 17.33 -0.05 8.42
CA ARG A 279 16.44 0.29 7.29
C ARG A 279 15.82 -0.95 6.64
N ASP A 280 16.16 -2.15 7.09
CA ASP A 280 15.47 -3.39 6.77
C ASP A 280 14.26 -3.52 7.71
N THR A 281 13.07 -3.54 7.13
CA THR A 281 11.81 -3.57 7.89
C THR A 281 11.39 -4.98 8.28
N THR A 282 12.12 -5.99 7.81
CA THR A 282 11.84 -7.39 8.11
C THR A 282 12.77 -7.86 9.23
N PRO A 283 12.30 -7.98 10.48
CA PRO A 283 13.12 -8.53 11.56
C PRO A 283 13.58 -9.96 11.21
N GLU A 284 14.81 -10.28 11.53
CA GLU A 284 15.34 -11.63 11.32
C GLU A 284 14.53 -12.64 12.15
N ARG A 285 14.03 -13.70 11.48
CA ARG A 285 13.22 -14.74 12.14
C ARG A 285 14.00 -15.64 13.08
N ASP A 286 15.32 -15.69 12.93
CA ASP A 286 16.20 -16.67 13.59
C ASP A 286 16.90 -16.12 14.83
N ALA A 287 16.67 -14.85 15.23
CA ALA A 287 17.22 -14.30 16.45
C ALA A 287 16.61 -15.00 17.68
N ARG A 288 17.45 -15.47 18.61
CA ARG A 288 16.97 -16.05 19.87
C ARG A 288 16.28 -14.95 20.69
N PRO A 289 15.03 -15.17 21.12
CA PRO A 289 14.32 -14.18 21.93
C PRO A 289 14.98 -14.00 23.28
N ALA A 290 15.20 -12.75 23.69
CA ALA A 290 15.80 -12.42 24.99
C ALA A 290 14.82 -12.63 26.16
N ALA A 291 13.52 -12.42 25.91
CA ALA A 291 12.45 -12.66 26.87
C ALA A 291 11.16 -13.05 26.16
N THR A 292 10.37 -13.92 26.76
CA THR A 292 9.03 -14.28 26.30
C THR A 292 7.97 -13.77 27.27
N GLY A 293 6.83 -13.35 26.73
CA GLY A 293 5.69 -12.90 27.53
C GLY A 293 4.36 -13.30 26.90
N ALA A 294 3.29 -13.08 27.62
CA ALA A 294 1.94 -13.26 27.11
C ALA A 294 0.99 -12.24 27.71
N VAL A 295 0.00 -11.82 26.90
CA VAL A 295 -1.15 -11.05 27.36
C VAL A 295 -2.44 -11.83 27.12
N GLU A 296 -3.36 -11.76 28.05
CA GLU A 296 -4.71 -12.31 27.91
C GLU A 296 -5.70 -11.17 27.70
N VAL A 297 -6.50 -11.27 26.64
CA VAL A 297 -7.39 -10.20 26.18
C VAL A 297 -8.74 -10.76 25.75
N ASP A 298 -9.75 -9.90 25.70
CA ASP A 298 -11.08 -10.26 25.20
C ASP A 298 -11.08 -10.29 23.66
N GLN A 299 -10.31 -9.39 23.01
CA GLN A 299 -10.28 -9.29 21.56
C GLN A 299 -8.85 -9.13 21.02
N VAL A 300 -8.63 -9.60 19.78
CA VAL A 300 -7.36 -9.48 19.05
C VAL A 300 -7.61 -8.92 17.66
N VAL A 301 -6.78 -7.97 17.24
CA VAL A 301 -6.72 -7.46 15.87
C VAL A 301 -5.40 -7.87 15.22
N LEU A 302 -5.45 -8.64 14.16
CA LEU A 302 -4.31 -8.97 13.30
C LEU A 302 -4.13 -7.84 12.28
N ALA A 303 -3.26 -6.87 12.58
CA ALA A 303 -2.91 -5.73 11.73
C ALA A 303 -1.50 -5.85 11.13
N CYS A 304 -0.88 -7.02 11.30
CA CYS A 304 0.41 -7.39 10.72
C CYS A 304 0.24 -7.98 9.30
N PRO A 305 1.33 -8.18 8.54
CA PRO A 305 1.28 -8.91 7.28
C PRO A 305 0.61 -10.28 7.41
N ALA A 306 -0.15 -10.69 6.39
CA ALA A 306 -0.94 -11.93 6.45
C ALA A 306 -0.11 -13.19 6.75
N ARG A 307 1.15 -13.24 6.29
CA ARG A 307 2.07 -14.37 6.58
C ARG A 307 2.49 -14.42 8.04
N GLU A 308 2.68 -13.26 8.68
CA GLU A 308 2.97 -13.18 10.13
C GLU A 308 1.73 -13.59 10.94
N ALA A 309 0.55 -13.13 10.54
CA ALA A 309 -0.71 -13.57 11.13
C ALA A 309 -0.91 -15.09 10.98
N ALA A 310 -0.59 -15.64 9.79
CA ALA A 310 -0.64 -17.09 9.56
C ALA A 310 0.30 -17.86 10.49
N ALA A 311 1.53 -17.38 10.67
CA ALA A 311 2.50 -18.02 11.56
C ALA A 311 2.01 -18.03 13.01
N ALA A 312 1.40 -16.93 13.47
CA ALA A 312 0.88 -16.81 14.83
C ALA A 312 -0.34 -17.72 15.11
N LEU A 313 -1.09 -18.11 14.07
CA LEU A 313 -2.31 -18.92 14.18
C LEU A 313 -2.08 -20.41 13.87
N ALA A 314 -1.03 -20.77 13.14
CA ALA A 314 -0.83 -22.10 12.57
C ALA A 314 -0.88 -23.24 13.59
N ALA A 315 -0.41 -23.00 14.83
CA ALA A 315 -0.34 -24.06 15.85
C ALA A 315 -1.70 -24.56 16.31
N TRP A 316 -2.81 -23.81 16.11
CA TRP A 316 -4.14 -24.22 16.54
C TRP A 316 -5.20 -24.19 15.44
N ASP A 317 -5.01 -23.40 14.40
CA ASP A 317 -5.93 -23.30 13.25
C ASP A 317 -5.16 -23.22 11.93
N GLU A 318 -4.67 -24.37 11.48
CA GLU A 318 -3.94 -24.46 10.21
C GLU A 318 -4.79 -24.09 8.99
N ALA A 319 -6.10 -24.33 9.03
CA ALA A 319 -6.98 -23.94 7.92
C ALA A 319 -7.10 -22.42 7.78
N LEU A 320 -7.21 -21.69 8.89
CA LEU A 320 -7.15 -20.22 8.90
C LEU A 320 -5.77 -19.72 8.49
N ALA A 321 -4.72 -20.33 9.00
CA ALA A 321 -3.34 -19.99 8.65
C ALA A 321 -3.07 -20.18 7.15
N ALA A 322 -3.59 -21.24 6.55
CA ALA A 322 -3.43 -21.50 5.10
C ALA A 322 -4.11 -20.41 4.24
N LEU A 323 -5.31 -19.94 4.62
CA LEU A 323 -5.98 -18.83 3.93
C LEU A 323 -5.14 -17.55 3.94
N LEU A 324 -4.52 -17.24 5.09
CA LEU A 324 -3.68 -16.06 5.27
C LEU A 324 -2.33 -16.21 4.54
N ARG A 325 -1.70 -17.38 4.61
CA ARG A 325 -0.41 -17.68 3.96
C ARG A 325 -0.49 -17.59 2.44
N ALA A 326 -1.66 -17.81 1.87
CA ALA A 326 -1.92 -17.68 0.43
C ALA A 326 -1.89 -16.22 -0.08
N VAL A 327 -1.80 -15.23 0.82
CA VAL A 327 -1.55 -13.82 0.44
C VAL A 327 -0.05 -13.60 0.40
N GLU A 328 0.57 -13.89 -0.74
CA GLU A 328 2.01 -13.75 -0.94
C GLU A 328 2.39 -12.27 -1.03
N PRO A 329 3.44 -11.80 -0.34
CA PRO A 329 3.98 -10.45 -0.54
C PRO A 329 5.01 -10.43 -1.67
N ALA A 330 5.06 -9.34 -2.43
CA ALA A 330 6.17 -9.05 -3.34
C ALA A 330 7.26 -8.25 -2.62
N PRO A 331 8.53 -8.61 -2.76
CA PRO A 331 9.63 -7.82 -2.23
C PRO A 331 9.80 -6.53 -3.03
N ILE A 332 10.23 -5.47 -2.37
CA ILE A 332 10.56 -4.22 -3.01
C ILE A 332 11.70 -3.51 -2.27
N ALA A 333 12.60 -2.90 -3.03
CA ALA A 333 13.58 -1.96 -2.52
C ALA A 333 13.31 -0.57 -3.14
N VAL A 334 13.40 0.45 -2.31
CA VAL A 334 13.35 1.85 -2.71
C VAL A 334 14.72 2.44 -2.50
N VAL A 335 15.36 2.91 -3.57
CA VAL A 335 16.64 3.62 -3.52
C VAL A 335 16.37 5.10 -3.72
N SER A 336 16.56 5.89 -2.69
CA SER A 336 16.48 7.34 -2.74
C SER A 336 17.84 7.90 -3.13
N LEU A 337 17.86 8.72 -4.18
CA LEU A 337 19.05 9.36 -4.74
C LEU A 337 18.86 10.87 -4.72
N GLY A 338 19.73 11.59 -4.01
CA GLY A 338 19.76 13.05 -3.97
C GLY A 338 20.89 13.59 -4.85
N TYR A 339 20.57 14.53 -5.72
CA TYR A 339 21.51 15.14 -6.65
C TYR A 339 21.46 16.67 -6.60
N ASP A 340 22.55 17.32 -7.05
CA ASP A 340 22.48 18.71 -7.47
C ASP A 340 21.60 18.83 -8.75
N ALA A 341 20.80 19.89 -8.83
CA ALA A 341 19.95 20.12 -10.00
C ALA A 341 20.72 20.30 -11.30
N ALA A 342 21.97 20.77 -11.24
CA ALA A 342 22.85 20.93 -12.39
C ALA A 342 23.30 19.60 -13.03
N ALA A 343 23.09 18.47 -12.35
CA ALA A 343 23.38 17.14 -12.89
C ALA A 343 22.41 16.69 -14.01
N PHE A 344 21.35 17.47 -14.30
CA PHE A 344 20.28 17.08 -15.20
C PHE A 344 20.15 18.00 -16.39
N ASP A 345 20.27 17.46 -17.60
CA ASP A 345 20.04 18.16 -18.87
C ASP A 345 18.64 17.93 -19.47
N GLY A 346 17.88 16.98 -18.91
CA GLY A 346 16.59 16.52 -19.45
C GLY A 346 15.37 16.87 -18.58
N PRO A 347 14.17 16.40 -18.98
CA PRO A 347 12.95 16.64 -18.24
C PRO A 347 12.99 15.97 -16.86
N ARG A 348 12.63 16.74 -15.85
CA ARG A 348 12.50 16.33 -14.44
C ARG A 348 11.28 16.98 -13.79
N ASP A 349 10.39 17.50 -14.65
CA ASP A 349 9.10 18.03 -14.25
C ASP A 349 8.03 16.99 -14.56
N GLY A 350 7.41 16.48 -13.50
CA GLY A 350 6.45 15.40 -13.60
C GLY A 350 6.46 14.48 -12.37
N PHE A 351 5.61 13.47 -12.41
CA PHE A 351 5.55 12.45 -11.36
C PHE A 351 6.74 11.49 -11.42
N GLY A 352 7.27 11.29 -12.64
CA GLY A 352 8.30 10.31 -12.93
C GLY A 352 7.88 9.37 -14.04
N PHE A 353 8.57 8.24 -14.16
CA PHE A 353 8.32 7.28 -15.22
C PHE A 353 8.31 5.84 -14.74
N LEU A 354 7.58 5.02 -15.50
CA LEU A 354 7.57 3.58 -15.36
C LEU A 354 8.33 2.94 -16.54
N ILE A 355 8.82 1.73 -16.32
CA ILE A 355 9.62 1.01 -17.31
C ILE A 355 8.89 -0.27 -17.69
N PRO A 356 8.39 -0.38 -18.94
CA PRO A 356 7.83 -1.62 -19.44
C PRO A 356 8.87 -2.74 -19.44
N ARG A 357 8.47 -3.94 -19.03
CA ARG A 357 9.37 -5.10 -18.95
C ARG A 357 10.12 -5.41 -20.23
N LYS A 358 9.50 -5.13 -21.39
CA LYS A 358 10.10 -5.34 -22.72
C LYS A 358 11.34 -4.48 -22.98
N GLU A 359 11.61 -3.44 -22.19
CA GLU A 359 12.82 -2.62 -22.30
C GLU A 359 14.06 -3.29 -21.70
N GLY A 360 13.90 -4.44 -21.03
CA GLY A 360 15.01 -5.22 -20.47
C GLY A 360 15.70 -4.57 -19.28
N ILE A 361 15.03 -3.62 -18.60
CA ILE A 361 15.48 -2.98 -17.37
C ILE A 361 14.69 -3.54 -16.21
N ARG A 362 15.37 -3.89 -15.10
CA ARG A 362 14.72 -4.54 -13.94
C ARG A 362 14.11 -3.56 -12.96
N THR A 363 14.51 -2.29 -13.00
CA THR A 363 13.86 -1.20 -12.24
C THR A 363 12.42 -1.02 -12.71
N LEU A 364 11.47 -0.95 -11.78
CA LEU A 364 10.04 -0.79 -12.09
C LEU A 364 9.72 0.62 -12.57
N GLY A 365 10.39 1.61 -12.00
CA GLY A 365 10.22 3.01 -12.33
C GLY A 365 11.02 3.93 -11.42
N VAL A 366 11.03 5.20 -11.77
CA VAL A 366 11.68 6.27 -11.02
C VAL A 366 10.69 7.40 -10.78
N LEU A 367 10.51 7.77 -9.52
CA LEU A 367 9.70 8.93 -9.13
C LEU A 367 10.60 10.15 -8.99
N TRP A 368 10.16 11.28 -9.51
CA TRP A 368 10.83 12.57 -9.38
C TRP A 368 10.24 13.32 -8.18
N THR A 369 10.56 12.84 -6.99
CA THR A 369 9.87 13.20 -5.75
C THR A 369 9.88 14.70 -5.50
N SER A 370 11.01 15.36 -5.69
CA SER A 370 11.12 16.82 -5.52
C SER A 370 10.41 17.64 -6.61
N SER A 371 9.94 17.03 -7.70
CA SER A 371 9.10 17.71 -8.69
C SER A 371 7.67 17.90 -8.17
N PHE A 372 7.09 16.86 -7.57
CA PHE A 372 5.72 16.93 -7.08
C PHE A 372 5.60 17.24 -5.58
N PHE A 373 6.69 17.04 -4.79
CA PHE A 373 6.83 17.50 -3.41
C PHE A 373 8.16 18.25 -3.24
N PRO A 374 8.24 19.52 -3.69
CA PRO A 374 9.53 20.28 -3.71
C PRO A 374 10.20 20.40 -2.35
N PHE A 375 9.43 20.43 -1.26
CA PHE A 375 9.94 20.55 0.10
C PHE A 375 10.64 19.28 0.63
N GLN A 376 10.62 18.16 -0.11
CA GLN A 376 11.32 16.93 0.27
C GLN A 376 12.82 16.94 -0.11
N ALA A 377 13.26 17.93 -0.86
CA ALA A 377 14.69 18.15 -1.15
C ALA A 377 15.13 19.55 -0.74
N PRO A 378 16.41 19.76 -0.39
CA PRO A 378 16.96 21.10 -0.18
C PRO A 378 16.84 21.96 -1.47
N PRO A 379 16.83 23.31 -1.35
CA PRO A 379 16.81 24.21 -2.51
C PRO A 379 17.96 23.90 -3.49
N GLY A 380 17.63 23.84 -4.79
CA GLY A 380 18.61 23.52 -5.85
C GLY A 380 18.96 22.03 -5.95
N LYS A 381 18.28 21.15 -5.21
CA LYS A 381 18.53 19.71 -5.24
C LYS A 381 17.33 18.94 -5.84
N VAL A 382 17.62 17.75 -6.32
CA VAL A 382 16.65 16.83 -6.93
C VAL A 382 16.64 15.51 -6.16
N LEU A 383 15.47 15.08 -5.72
CA LEU A 383 15.26 13.80 -5.07
C LEU A 383 14.57 12.83 -6.04
N LEU A 384 15.27 11.74 -6.35
CA LEU A 384 14.72 10.61 -7.10
C LEU A 384 14.44 9.43 -6.17
N ARG A 385 13.40 8.66 -6.47
CA ARG A 385 13.14 7.36 -5.82
C ARG A 385 13.06 6.28 -6.88
N VAL A 386 14.01 5.37 -6.85
CA VAL A 386 14.15 4.24 -7.77
C VAL A 386 13.53 3.00 -7.14
N MET A 387 12.54 2.39 -7.78
CA MET A 387 11.84 1.21 -7.27
C MET A 387 12.38 -0.05 -7.94
N ILE A 388 12.90 -1.01 -7.15
CA ILE A 388 13.53 -2.25 -7.61
C ILE A 388 12.82 -3.43 -6.96
N GLY A 389 12.56 -4.50 -7.72
CA GLY A 389 11.99 -5.74 -7.20
C GLY A 389 10.64 -6.09 -7.79
N GLY A 390 9.73 -6.52 -6.91
CA GLY A 390 8.40 -6.96 -7.29
C GLY A 390 8.27 -8.46 -7.47
N ALA A 391 7.05 -8.91 -7.73
CA ALA A 391 6.70 -10.34 -7.86
C ALA A 391 7.47 -11.07 -8.98
N ARG A 392 7.97 -10.31 -9.96
CA ARG A 392 8.76 -10.86 -11.09
C ARG A 392 10.27 -10.83 -10.88
N ASP A 393 10.73 -10.16 -9.84
CA ASP A 393 12.14 -10.07 -9.45
C ASP A 393 12.32 -10.38 -7.95
N PRO A 394 11.92 -11.59 -7.50
CA PRO A 394 11.99 -11.94 -6.08
C PRO A 394 13.43 -11.97 -5.56
N GLY A 395 14.42 -12.21 -6.43
CA GLY A 395 15.84 -12.19 -6.07
C GLY A 395 16.34 -10.81 -5.63
N SER A 396 15.62 -9.74 -5.94
CA SER A 396 15.98 -8.39 -5.47
C SER A 396 15.89 -8.23 -3.94
N ALA A 397 15.12 -9.09 -3.26
CA ALA A 397 15.04 -9.11 -1.79
C ALA A 397 16.40 -9.41 -1.11
N GLY A 398 17.26 -10.13 -1.81
CA GLY A 398 18.61 -10.51 -1.32
C GLY A 398 19.72 -9.51 -1.68
N LEU A 399 19.43 -8.43 -2.41
CA LEU A 399 20.44 -7.43 -2.77
C LEU A 399 20.96 -6.73 -1.53
N THR A 400 22.27 -6.57 -1.44
CA THR A 400 22.89 -5.65 -0.48
C THR A 400 22.59 -4.19 -0.84
N ASP A 401 22.80 -3.25 0.09
CA ASP A 401 22.63 -1.82 -0.18
C ASP A 401 23.50 -1.35 -1.34
N GLY A 402 24.76 -1.83 -1.39
CA GLY A 402 25.68 -1.52 -2.48
C GLY A 402 25.21 -2.04 -3.85
N GLU A 403 24.63 -3.24 -3.89
CA GLU A 403 24.10 -3.82 -5.14
C GLU A 403 22.83 -3.12 -5.61
N ALA A 404 21.92 -2.80 -4.68
CA ALA A 404 20.71 -2.04 -5.00
C ALA A 404 21.06 -0.63 -5.49
N SER A 405 22.01 0.05 -4.83
CA SER A 405 22.50 1.37 -5.23
C SER A 405 23.15 1.35 -6.61
N ARG A 406 24.09 0.42 -6.86
CA ARG A 406 24.72 0.30 -8.21
C ARG A 406 23.70 0.06 -9.30
N ARG A 407 22.68 -0.78 -9.05
CA ARG A 407 21.60 -1.01 -10.01
C ARG A 407 20.80 0.27 -10.26
N ALA A 408 20.40 0.97 -9.21
CA ALA A 408 19.66 2.22 -9.32
C ALA A 408 20.42 3.28 -10.11
N LEU A 409 21.71 3.46 -9.82
CA LEU A 409 22.58 4.42 -10.52
C LEU A 409 22.74 4.05 -12.01
N ALA A 410 22.98 2.77 -12.32
CA ALA A 410 23.10 2.30 -13.70
C ALA A 410 21.80 2.51 -14.49
N ASP A 411 20.65 2.23 -13.89
CA ASP A 411 19.36 2.39 -14.55
C ASP A 411 18.96 3.87 -14.70
N VAL A 412 19.30 4.74 -13.75
CA VAL A 412 19.14 6.20 -13.86
C VAL A 412 20.04 6.76 -14.97
N ALA A 413 21.31 6.34 -15.04
CA ALA A 413 22.20 6.73 -16.11
C ALA A 413 21.68 6.29 -17.49
N ARG A 414 21.15 5.06 -17.60
CA ARG A 414 20.59 4.52 -18.84
C ARG A 414 19.30 5.23 -19.28
N THR A 415 18.42 5.59 -18.33
CA THR A 415 17.07 6.08 -18.62
C THR A 415 16.98 7.60 -18.67
N MET A 416 17.79 8.29 -17.87
CA MET A 416 17.78 9.74 -17.72
C MET A 416 19.08 10.42 -18.20
N GLY A 417 20.12 9.65 -18.53
CA GLY A 417 21.43 10.20 -18.95
C GLY A 417 22.29 10.74 -17.81
N VAL A 418 21.82 10.67 -16.56
CA VAL A 418 22.51 11.24 -15.38
C VAL A 418 23.63 10.30 -14.95
N ARG A 419 24.87 10.78 -15.00
CA ARG A 419 26.08 10.03 -14.61
C ARG A 419 26.83 10.67 -13.45
N ALA A 420 26.35 11.81 -12.96
CA ALA A 420 26.91 12.45 -11.79
C ALA A 420 26.72 11.56 -10.55
N GLU A 421 27.66 11.64 -9.61
CA GLU A 421 27.53 10.98 -8.32
C GLU A 421 26.45 11.68 -7.50
N PRO A 422 25.52 10.93 -6.84
CA PRO A 422 24.54 11.52 -5.96
C PRO A 422 25.19 11.97 -4.65
N GLU A 423 24.72 13.08 -4.11
CA GLU A 423 25.11 13.58 -2.78
C GLU A 423 24.50 12.74 -1.63
N LEU A 424 23.39 12.08 -1.92
CA LEU A 424 22.67 11.21 -0.98
C LEU A 424 22.28 9.90 -1.64
N VAL A 425 22.59 8.80 -0.96
CA VAL A 425 22.05 7.47 -1.31
C VAL A 425 21.47 6.84 -0.06
N ARG A 426 20.23 6.39 -0.12
CA ARG A 426 19.56 5.63 0.95
C ARG A 426 18.77 4.48 0.34
N VAL A 427 18.91 3.29 0.95
CA VAL A 427 18.21 2.07 0.52
C VAL A 427 17.24 1.63 1.60
N PHE A 428 15.97 1.45 1.25
CA PHE A 428 14.91 0.93 2.11
C PHE A 428 14.41 -0.38 1.51
N ARG A 429 14.48 -1.48 2.27
CA ARG A 429 14.12 -2.81 1.78
C ARG A 429 12.95 -3.39 2.52
N TYR A 430 12.08 -4.04 1.76
CA TYR A 430 10.91 -4.74 2.23
C TYR A 430 10.89 -6.13 1.59
N ARG A 431 11.37 -7.13 2.32
CA ARG A 431 11.36 -8.53 1.86
C ARG A 431 9.92 -9.03 1.69
N GLU A 432 9.04 -8.60 2.55
CA GLU A 432 7.59 -8.82 2.52
C GLU A 432 6.87 -7.48 2.35
N GLY A 433 6.99 -6.88 1.16
CA GLY A 433 6.54 -5.51 0.91
C GLY A 433 5.05 -5.42 0.57
N ILE A 434 4.70 -5.65 -0.69
CA ILE A 434 3.34 -5.38 -1.19
C ILE A 434 2.56 -6.67 -1.34
N PRO A 435 1.43 -6.86 -0.62
CA PRO A 435 0.59 -8.05 -0.75
C PRO A 435 0.07 -8.22 -2.17
N GLN A 436 0.14 -9.43 -2.69
CA GLN A 436 -0.31 -9.77 -4.03
C GLN A 436 -1.71 -10.38 -3.99
N TYR A 437 -2.68 -9.68 -4.53
CA TYR A 437 -4.06 -10.16 -4.65
C TYR A 437 -4.19 -11.07 -5.88
N ALA A 438 -3.59 -12.26 -5.76
CA ALA A 438 -3.59 -13.25 -6.83
C ALA A 438 -4.99 -13.84 -7.09
N LEU A 439 -5.15 -14.55 -8.20
CA LEU A 439 -6.40 -15.22 -8.59
C LEU A 439 -7.04 -15.93 -7.38
N GLY A 440 -8.35 -15.74 -7.22
CA GLY A 440 -9.13 -16.26 -6.11
C GLY A 440 -9.03 -15.46 -4.80
N HIS A 441 -8.36 -14.30 -4.78
CA HIS A 441 -8.22 -13.47 -3.57
C HIS A 441 -9.57 -13.11 -2.95
N ARG A 442 -10.55 -12.69 -3.75
CA ARG A 442 -11.88 -12.36 -3.25
C ARG A 442 -12.56 -13.56 -2.56
N ARG A 443 -12.46 -14.76 -3.14
CA ARG A 443 -13.00 -15.98 -2.53
C ARG A 443 -12.30 -16.30 -1.21
N ARG A 444 -10.96 -16.16 -1.15
CA ARG A 444 -10.21 -16.33 0.11
C ARG A 444 -10.68 -15.36 1.20
N LEU A 445 -10.96 -14.10 0.85
CA LEU A 445 -11.50 -13.13 1.81
C LEU A 445 -12.89 -13.49 2.32
N LEU A 446 -13.75 -14.06 1.47
CA LEU A 446 -15.07 -14.56 1.91
C LEU A 446 -14.90 -15.74 2.88
N SER A 447 -14.09 -16.73 2.53
CA SER A 447 -13.78 -17.86 3.43
C SER A 447 -13.13 -17.42 4.74
N LEU A 448 -12.24 -16.40 4.70
CA LEU A 448 -11.68 -15.80 5.90
C LEU A 448 -12.77 -15.13 6.76
N ALA A 449 -13.66 -14.37 6.15
CA ALA A 449 -14.76 -13.71 6.87
C ALA A 449 -15.71 -14.72 7.51
N GLU A 450 -16.11 -15.79 6.79
CA GLU A 450 -16.93 -16.89 7.30
C GLU A 450 -16.27 -17.54 8.52
N ARG A 451 -14.95 -17.82 8.44
CA ARG A 451 -14.25 -18.46 9.55
C ARG A 451 -14.14 -17.54 10.76
N LEU A 452 -13.90 -16.24 10.57
CA LEU A 452 -13.84 -15.26 11.65
C LEU A 452 -15.19 -15.07 12.38
N VAL A 453 -16.33 -15.36 11.74
CA VAL A 453 -17.64 -15.37 12.41
C VAL A 453 -17.68 -16.43 13.54
N GLY A 454 -17.04 -17.57 13.35
CA GLY A 454 -16.92 -18.62 14.36
C GLY A 454 -15.84 -18.36 15.43
N LEU A 455 -15.13 -17.22 15.36
CA LEU A 455 -14.02 -16.86 16.24
C LEU A 455 -14.28 -15.47 16.84
N PRO A 456 -15.24 -15.35 17.78
CA PRO A 456 -15.58 -14.07 18.39
C PRO A 456 -14.36 -13.39 19.00
N GLY A 457 -14.24 -12.08 18.79
CA GLY A 457 -13.12 -11.30 19.29
C GLY A 457 -11.85 -11.37 18.42
N LEU A 458 -11.80 -12.17 17.34
CA LEU A 458 -10.66 -12.17 16.41
C LEU A 458 -11.01 -11.34 15.16
N HIS A 459 -10.16 -10.36 14.85
CA HIS A 459 -10.32 -9.43 13.73
C HIS A 459 -9.08 -9.40 12.87
N ALA A 460 -9.24 -9.08 11.57
CA ALA A 460 -8.13 -8.87 10.63
C ALA A 460 -8.31 -7.54 9.90
N THR A 461 -7.24 -6.74 9.80
CA THR A 461 -7.19 -5.44 9.14
C THR A 461 -5.84 -5.20 8.47
N GLY A 462 -5.77 -4.23 7.56
CA GLY A 462 -4.53 -3.82 6.92
C GLY A 462 -4.46 -4.15 5.43
N ASN A 463 -3.29 -3.86 4.85
CA ASN A 463 -3.07 -3.91 3.41
C ASN A 463 -3.11 -5.32 2.79
N SER A 464 -3.07 -6.37 3.60
CA SER A 464 -3.11 -7.76 3.12
C SER A 464 -4.50 -8.20 2.62
N TYR A 465 -5.55 -7.44 2.91
CA TYR A 465 -6.94 -7.90 2.72
C TYR A 465 -7.73 -7.09 1.70
N ARG A 466 -8.04 -5.81 1.97
CA ARG A 466 -9.07 -5.05 1.24
C ARG A 466 -8.55 -3.83 0.49
N GLY A 467 -7.26 -3.79 0.19
CA GLY A 467 -6.60 -2.72 -0.57
C GLY A 467 -5.28 -2.32 0.05
N ILE A 468 -4.28 -2.09 -0.80
CA ILE A 468 -2.88 -1.89 -0.41
C ILE A 468 -2.55 -0.45 0.00
N SER A 469 -3.45 0.52 -0.24
CA SER A 469 -3.16 1.93 0.00
C SER A 469 -3.37 2.35 1.47
N VAL A 470 -2.75 3.47 1.86
CA VAL A 470 -3.00 4.13 3.15
C VAL A 470 -4.49 4.37 3.36
N ASN A 471 -5.20 4.87 2.34
CA ASN A 471 -6.64 5.10 2.37
C ASN A 471 -7.44 3.84 2.72
N HIS A 472 -7.10 2.70 2.12
CA HIS A 472 -7.78 1.45 2.42
C HIS A 472 -7.49 0.98 3.85
N CYS A 473 -6.25 1.12 4.32
CA CYS A 473 -5.89 0.77 5.69
C CYS A 473 -6.62 1.63 6.73
N VAL A 474 -6.73 2.93 6.49
CA VAL A 474 -7.47 3.86 7.37
C VAL A 474 -8.97 3.53 7.37
N LYS A 475 -9.58 3.35 6.20
CA LYS A 475 -10.98 2.98 6.09
C LYS A 475 -11.29 1.68 6.83
N ASP A 476 -10.48 0.64 6.60
CA ASP A 476 -10.66 -0.67 7.26
C ASP A 476 -10.44 -0.58 8.78
N ALA A 477 -9.59 0.35 9.26
CA ALA A 477 -9.42 0.61 10.70
C ALA A 477 -10.70 1.16 11.35
N TYR A 478 -11.40 2.12 10.72
CA TYR A 478 -12.71 2.61 11.20
C TYR A 478 -13.75 1.50 11.23
N GLU A 479 -13.81 0.66 10.19
CA GLU A 479 -14.71 -0.49 10.11
C GLU A 479 -14.38 -1.53 11.18
N THR A 480 -13.08 -1.80 11.42
CA THR A 480 -12.60 -2.74 12.44
C THR A 480 -12.97 -2.26 13.84
N ALA A 481 -12.78 -0.97 14.13
CA ALA A 481 -13.23 -0.41 15.41
C ALA A 481 -14.75 -0.55 15.62
N GLY A 482 -15.54 -0.47 14.54
CA GLY A 482 -16.98 -0.79 14.59
C GLY A 482 -17.27 -2.25 14.95
N ARG A 483 -16.52 -3.19 14.38
CA ARG A 483 -16.65 -4.62 14.69
C ARG A 483 -16.27 -4.93 16.15
N ILE A 484 -15.24 -4.26 16.67
CA ILE A 484 -14.81 -4.38 18.08
C ILE A 484 -15.93 -3.95 19.03
N VAL A 485 -16.58 -2.80 18.78
CA VAL A 485 -17.71 -2.34 19.58
C VAL A 485 -18.88 -3.33 19.53
N ALA A 486 -19.21 -3.84 18.33
CA ALA A 486 -20.29 -4.80 18.16
C ALA A 486 -20.00 -6.14 18.87
N ALA A 487 -18.75 -6.57 18.94
CA ALA A 487 -18.36 -7.78 19.68
C ALA A 487 -18.45 -7.56 21.20
N ALA A 488 -17.94 -6.44 21.73
CA ALA A 488 -18.01 -6.12 23.15
C ALA A 488 -19.45 -5.99 23.67
N GLY A 489 -20.39 -5.49 22.85
CA GLY A 489 -21.80 -5.38 23.22
C GLY A 489 -22.53 -6.73 23.34
N ARG A 490 -22.05 -7.78 22.67
CA ARG A 490 -22.62 -9.14 22.78
C ARG A 490 -22.22 -9.84 24.07
N GLU A 491 -21.05 -9.54 24.61
CA GLU A 491 -20.56 -10.11 25.87
C GLU A 491 -21.34 -9.56 27.09
N GLY A 492 -21.84 -8.31 27.00
CA GLY A 492 -22.63 -7.68 28.08
C GLY A 492 -24.09 -8.15 28.18
N VAL A 493 -24.62 -8.90 27.21
CA VAL A 493 -26.02 -9.39 27.19
C VAL A 493 -26.11 -10.86 27.62
N GLY A 494 -24.97 -11.55 27.78
CA GLY A 494 -24.89 -12.97 28.15
C GLY A 494 -24.35 -13.23 29.57
N ALA A 495 -24.19 -12.19 30.41
CA ALA A 495 -23.72 -12.32 31.80
C ALA A 495 -24.86 -12.12 32.82
#